data_85c8f8deb17c366cc87133ba9c24e4fa
#
_entry.id   85c8f8deb17c366cc87133ba9c24e4fa
#
_cell.length_a   1.000
_cell.length_b   1.000
_cell.length_c   1.000
_cell.angle_alpha   90.00
_cell.angle_beta   90.00
_cell.angle_gamma   90.00
#
_symmetry.space_group_name_H-M   'P 1'
#
loop_
_entity.id
_entity.type
_entity.pdbx_description
1 polymer ?
#
loop_
_entity_poly.entity_id
_entity_poly.type
_entity_poly.pdbx_seq_one_letter_code
_entity_poly.pdbx_strand_id
1 'polypeptide(L)'
;ECARLHCCFLKDIAGEFRKTPADIFVFFTPEGKKERLVRLLGEDLRYFAQEGKDLGERMGNAVKKVLGLGYDACVLTGSDIPELRAETLKLAFRVLECKDVVLGPTADGGYYLIGMKRPHMGVFEGKAYGTGSVFQDTEAAAKQEGLSLGYTEMLTDMDSVSDLNGYRARMKEREELRRSATGRYLARTVPISVIIPVYNEAETIERLQEQLFP
;
A
#
# COMPACT_ATOMS: atom_id res chain seq x y z
N GLU A 1 5.50 -16.50 -5.32
CA GLU A 1 5.02 -15.52 -6.32
C GLU A 1 4.49 -14.25 -5.67
N CYS A 2 3.56 -14.32 -4.70
CA CYS A 2 2.99 -13.15 -4.02
C CYS A 2 4.07 -12.21 -3.44
N ALA A 3 5.09 -12.73 -2.75
CA ALA A 3 6.16 -11.91 -2.20
C ALA A 3 6.98 -11.17 -3.28
N ARG A 4 7.20 -11.77 -4.45
CA ARG A 4 7.89 -11.13 -5.58
C ARG A 4 7.02 -10.03 -6.19
N LEU A 5 5.73 -10.29 -6.33
CA LEU A 5 4.77 -9.29 -6.81
C LEU A 5 4.70 -8.09 -5.86
N HIS A 6 4.60 -8.34 -4.56
CA HIS A 6 4.63 -7.27 -3.54
C HIS A 6 5.93 -6.45 -3.58
N CYS A 7 7.08 -7.08 -3.83
CA CYS A 7 8.33 -6.34 -4.07
C CYS A 7 8.25 -5.40 -5.29
N CYS A 8 7.46 -5.77 -6.32
CA CYS A 8 7.22 -4.88 -7.46
C CYS A 8 6.35 -3.69 -7.07
N PHE A 9 5.29 -3.90 -6.27
CA PHE A 9 4.46 -2.82 -5.72
C PHE A 9 5.31 -1.80 -4.96
N LEU A 10 6.13 -2.28 -4.03
CA LEU A 10 7.02 -1.42 -3.25
C LEU A 10 7.97 -0.59 -4.13
N LYS A 11 8.52 -1.17 -5.20
CA LYS A 11 9.38 -0.45 -6.15
C LYS A 11 8.62 0.63 -6.92
N ASP A 12 7.41 0.32 -7.38
CA ASP A 12 6.58 1.27 -8.12
C ASP A 12 6.18 2.44 -7.22
N ILE A 13 5.70 2.16 -6.01
CA ILE A 13 5.31 3.17 -5.00
C ILE A 13 6.52 4.05 -4.62
N ALA A 14 7.67 3.45 -4.29
CA ALA A 14 8.88 4.21 -3.96
C ALA A 14 9.35 5.08 -5.14
N GLY A 15 9.19 4.60 -6.38
CA GLY A 15 9.47 5.37 -7.59
C GLY A 15 8.58 6.59 -7.73
N GLU A 16 7.31 6.49 -7.38
CA GLU A 16 6.37 7.61 -7.39
C GLU A 16 6.66 8.60 -6.25
N PHE A 17 7.01 8.10 -5.06
CA PHE A 17 7.38 8.96 -3.92
C PHE A 17 8.58 9.85 -4.24
N ARG A 18 9.61 9.32 -4.92
CA ARG A 18 10.79 10.09 -5.33
C ARG A 18 10.51 11.24 -6.30
N LYS A 19 9.34 11.25 -6.93
CA LYS A 19 8.88 12.36 -7.80
C LYS A 19 8.15 13.46 -7.02
N THR A 20 7.98 13.29 -5.71
CA THR A 20 7.37 14.29 -4.83
C THR A 20 8.46 15.04 -4.06
N PRO A 21 8.30 16.34 -3.78
CA PRO A 21 9.24 17.11 -2.96
C PRO A 21 9.00 16.85 -1.46
N ALA A 22 9.16 15.60 -1.03
CA ALA A 22 8.92 15.16 0.35
C ALA A 22 9.98 14.14 0.77
N ASP A 23 10.35 14.14 2.04
CA ASP A 23 11.19 13.09 2.62
C ASP A 23 10.38 11.79 2.76
N ILE A 24 11.01 10.67 2.41
CA ILE A 24 10.35 9.37 2.39
C ILE A 24 10.78 8.54 3.59
N PHE A 25 9.79 8.06 4.34
CA PHE A 25 9.94 7.20 5.50
C PHE A 25 9.33 5.83 5.23
N VAL A 26 10.06 4.78 5.55
CA VAL A 26 9.58 3.40 5.45
C VAL A 26 9.44 2.82 6.85
N PHE A 27 8.21 2.58 7.27
CA PHE A 27 7.91 1.90 8.52
C PHE A 27 7.67 0.42 8.25
N PHE A 28 8.43 -0.46 8.90
CA PHE A 28 8.46 -1.89 8.57
C PHE A 28 8.38 -2.80 9.80
N THR A 29 7.91 -4.02 9.58
CA THR A 29 7.89 -5.11 10.55
C THR A 29 8.19 -6.44 9.83
N PRO A 30 8.84 -7.43 10.48
CA PRO A 30 9.52 -7.39 11.77
C PRO A 30 10.83 -6.60 11.73
N GLU A 31 11.29 -6.10 12.89
CA GLU A 31 12.42 -5.17 13.02
C GLU A 31 13.71 -5.67 12.34
N GLY A 32 14.03 -6.95 12.40
CA GLY A 32 15.24 -7.54 11.79
C GLY A 32 15.24 -7.66 10.26
N LYS A 33 14.38 -6.94 9.52
CA LYS A 33 14.29 -7.02 8.05
C LYS A 33 14.73 -5.75 7.32
N LYS A 34 15.31 -4.78 8.01
CA LYS A 34 15.75 -3.50 7.45
C LYS A 34 16.64 -3.66 6.22
N GLU A 35 17.68 -4.49 6.31
CA GLU A 35 18.66 -4.66 5.23
C GLU A 35 18.05 -5.20 3.92
N ARG A 36 16.97 -6.00 4.03
CA ARG A 36 16.25 -6.48 2.85
C ARG A 36 15.50 -5.34 2.15
N LEU A 37 14.88 -4.44 2.94
CA LEU A 37 14.18 -3.28 2.41
C LEU A 37 15.15 -2.25 1.83
N VAL A 38 16.27 -2.00 2.48
CA VAL A 38 17.33 -1.13 1.97
C VAL A 38 17.85 -1.64 0.62
N ARG A 39 18.14 -2.94 0.49
CA ARG A 39 18.53 -3.55 -0.80
C ARG A 39 17.45 -3.47 -1.88
N LEU A 40 16.18 -3.49 -1.49
CA LEU A 40 15.05 -3.42 -2.41
C LEU A 40 14.75 -2.00 -2.89
N LEU A 41 14.77 -1.03 -1.96
CA LEU A 41 14.25 0.32 -2.15
C LEU A 41 15.33 1.41 -2.18
N GLY A 42 16.57 1.11 -1.76
CA GLY A 42 17.69 2.05 -1.75
C GLY A 42 18.03 2.59 -0.35
N GLU A 43 19.18 3.25 -0.26
CA GLU A 43 19.70 3.84 0.99
C GLU A 43 19.25 5.30 1.20
N ASP A 44 18.65 5.89 0.19
CA ASP A 44 18.16 7.27 0.16
C ASP A 44 16.89 7.50 0.99
N LEU A 45 16.27 6.42 1.51
CA LEU A 45 15.06 6.45 2.31
C LEU A 45 15.39 6.31 3.81
N ARG A 46 14.48 6.79 4.66
CA ARG A 46 14.61 6.64 6.11
C ARG A 46 13.77 5.46 6.60
N TYR A 47 14.39 4.54 7.33
CA TYR A 47 13.78 3.27 7.74
C TYR A 47 13.58 3.22 9.25
N PHE A 48 12.35 2.93 9.69
CA PHE A 48 11.97 2.78 11.10
C PHE A 48 11.18 1.49 11.31
N ALA A 49 11.39 0.81 12.43
CA ALA A 49 10.51 -0.27 12.84
C ALA A 49 9.11 0.26 13.18
N GLN A 50 8.08 -0.50 12.87
CA GLN A 50 6.72 -0.21 13.33
C GLN A 50 6.59 -0.49 14.83
N GLU A 51 5.92 0.41 15.55
CA GLU A 51 5.66 0.31 16.97
C GLU A 51 4.14 0.37 17.20
N GLY A 52 3.58 -0.61 17.92
CA GLY A 52 2.15 -0.69 18.23
C GLY A 52 1.64 -2.13 18.23
N LYS A 53 0.55 -2.37 18.97
CA LYS A 53 -0.07 -3.69 19.14
C LYS A 53 -0.91 -4.10 17.94
N ASP A 54 -1.55 -3.13 17.31
CA ASP A 54 -2.41 -3.31 16.14
C ASP A 54 -2.04 -2.34 15.01
N LEU A 55 -2.74 -2.42 13.89
CA LEU A 55 -2.47 -1.59 12.72
C LEU A 55 -2.74 -0.11 13.00
N GLY A 56 -3.79 0.22 13.75
CA GLY A 56 -4.14 1.60 14.09
C GLY A 56 -3.06 2.26 14.94
N GLU A 57 -2.62 1.59 16.02
CA GLU A 57 -1.51 2.09 16.84
C GLU A 57 -0.23 2.27 16.01
N ARG A 58 0.10 1.33 15.14
CA ARG A 58 1.30 1.42 14.27
C ARG A 58 1.24 2.61 13.32
N MET A 59 0.11 2.83 12.68
CA MET A 59 -0.11 3.99 11.80
C MET A 59 -0.03 5.30 12.57
N GLY A 60 -0.75 5.41 13.69
CA GLY A 60 -0.74 6.59 14.53
C GLY A 60 0.66 6.92 15.08
N ASN A 61 1.39 5.91 15.54
CA ASN A 61 2.76 6.08 16.03
C ASN A 61 3.73 6.49 14.91
N ALA A 62 3.56 5.96 13.70
CA ALA A 62 4.35 6.39 12.54
C ALA A 62 4.12 7.86 12.22
N VAL A 63 2.86 8.30 12.14
CA VAL A 63 2.50 9.70 11.91
C VAL A 63 3.05 10.59 13.01
N LYS A 64 2.82 10.23 14.28
CA LYS A 64 3.34 10.98 15.44
C LYS A 64 4.85 11.10 15.41
N LYS A 65 5.57 10.04 15.05
CA LYS A 65 7.04 10.04 14.95
C LYS A 65 7.52 11.01 13.86
N VAL A 66 6.93 10.97 12.67
CA VAL A 66 7.32 11.85 11.57
C VAL A 66 7.04 13.31 11.90
N LEU A 67 5.84 13.65 12.36
CA LEU A 67 5.51 15.03 12.76
C LEU A 67 6.38 15.51 13.94
N GLY A 68 6.76 14.62 14.85
CA GLY A 68 7.68 14.90 15.95
C GLY A 68 9.12 15.20 15.50
N LEU A 69 9.50 14.89 14.27
CA LEU A 69 10.78 15.26 13.67
C LEU A 69 10.77 16.69 13.09
N GLY A 70 9.65 17.43 13.21
CA GLY A 70 9.52 18.81 12.77
C GLY A 70 8.93 19.00 11.38
N TYR A 71 8.32 17.97 10.80
CA TYR A 71 7.60 18.09 9.53
C TYR A 71 6.22 18.75 9.72
N ASP A 72 5.84 19.64 8.80
CA ASP A 72 4.57 20.37 8.84
C ASP A 72 3.36 19.49 8.50
N ALA A 73 3.57 18.42 7.75
CA ALA A 73 2.55 17.46 7.35
C ALA A 73 3.15 16.07 7.14
N CYS A 74 2.33 15.06 7.38
CA CYS A 74 2.67 13.65 7.10
C CYS A 74 1.55 13.03 6.30
N VAL A 75 1.90 12.30 5.22
CA VAL A 75 1.00 11.46 4.43
C VAL A 75 1.51 10.03 4.54
N LEU A 76 0.68 9.13 5.06
CA LEU A 76 0.94 7.71 5.19
C LEU A 76 0.13 6.96 4.15
N THR A 77 0.73 5.96 3.49
CA THR A 77 0.06 5.13 2.48
C THR A 77 0.25 3.65 2.77
N GLY A 78 -0.67 2.83 2.27
CA GLY A 78 -0.50 1.39 2.13
C GLY A 78 0.63 1.04 1.16
N SER A 79 1.03 -0.24 1.15
CA SER A 79 2.11 -0.78 0.32
C SER A 79 1.60 -1.68 -0.82
N ASP A 80 0.29 -1.77 -0.99
CA ASP A 80 -0.47 -2.65 -1.87
C ASP A 80 -1.22 -1.92 -2.99
N ILE A 81 -0.88 -0.64 -3.21
CA ILE A 81 -1.48 0.23 -4.23
C ILE A 81 -0.47 0.54 -5.35
N PRO A 82 -0.19 -0.38 -6.27
CA PRO A 82 0.81 -0.16 -7.34
C PRO A 82 0.40 0.92 -8.35
N GLU A 83 -0.84 1.39 -8.31
CA GLU A 83 -1.34 2.49 -9.15
C GLU A 83 -1.21 3.86 -8.49
N LEU A 84 -0.69 3.96 -7.27
CA LEU A 84 -0.44 5.24 -6.60
C LEU A 84 0.54 6.09 -7.42
N ARG A 85 0.19 7.36 -7.64
CA ARG A 85 0.96 8.32 -8.43
C ARG A 85 1.48 9.48 -7.60
N ALA A 86 2.56 10.08 -8.07
CA ALA A 86 3.10 11.29 -7.47
C ALA A 86 2.08 12.45 -7.45
N GLU A 87 1.21 12.50 -8.45
CA GLU A 87 0.12 13.50 -8.54
C GLU A 87 -0.88 13.36 -7.41
N THR A 88 -1.23 12.13 -7.03
CA THR A 88 -2.09 11.83 -5.87
C THR A 88 -1.45 12.32 -4.56
N LEU A 89 -0.15 12.05 -4.39
CA LEU A 89 0.59 12.52 -3.21
C LEU A 89 0.64 14.05 -3.15
N LYS A 90 0.94 14.70 -4.28
CA LYS A 90 0.93 16.18 -4.38
C LYS A 90 -0.46 16.75 -4.11
N LEU A 91 -1.53 16.07 -4.57
CA LEU A 91 -2.91 16.45 -4.25
C LEU A 91 -3.17 16.33 -2.75
N ALA A 92 -2.76 15.23 -2.11
CA ALA A 92 -2.92 15.06 -0.67
C ALA A 92 -2.27 16.20 0.13
N PHE A 93 -1.04 16.60 -0.21
CA PHE A 93 -0.38 17.73 0.44
C PHE A 93 -1.11 19.07 0.17
N ARG A 94 -1.58 19.33 -1.05
CA ARG A 94 -2.40 20.54 -1.34
C ARG A 94 -3.72 20.54 -0.56
N VAL A 95 -4.37 19.39 -0.41
CA VAL A 95 -5.58 19.29 0.42
C VAL A 95 -5.28 19.65 1.86
N LEU A 96 -4.14 19.23 2.40
CA LEU A 96 -3.71 19.56 3.77
C LEU A 96 -3.40 21.04 3.98
N GLU A 97 -3.19 21.83 2.94
CA GLU A 97 -3.07 23.29 3.10
C GLU A 97 -4.34 23.90 3.73
N CYS A 98 -5.52 23.38 3.36
CA CYS A 98 -6.84 23.88 3.78
C CYS A 98 -7.62 22.93 4.69
N LYS A 99 -7.18 21.69 4.86
CA LYS A 99 -7.85 20.64 5.65
C LYS A 99 -6.95 20.12 6.76
N ASP A 100 -7.58 19.55 7.78
CA ASP A 100 -6.85 18.94 8.91
C ASP A 100 -6.40 17.53 8.58
N VAL A 101 -7.25 16.77 7.87
CA VAL A 101 -7.01 15.39 7.48
C VAL A 101 -7.36 15.19 6.00
N VAL A 102 -6.56 14.42 5.29
CA VAL A 102 -6.85 13.93 3.94
C VAL A 102 -6.94 12.41 3.95
N LEU A 103 -7.93 11.87 3.24
CA LEU A 103 -8.14 10.44 3.07
C LEU A 103 -8.15 10.06 1.58
N GLY A 104 -7.54 8.94 1.25
CA GLY A 104 -7.63 8.32 -0.07
C GLY A 104 -8.39 6.99 0.05
N PRO A 105 -9.67 6.93 -0.38
CA PRO A 105 -10.51 5.76 -0.21
C PRO A 105 -10.09 4.59 -1.10
N THR A 106 -10.35 3.36 -0.64
CA THR A 106 -10.29 2.14 -1.45
C THR A 106 -11.70 1.62 -1.79
N ALA A 107 -11.79 0.82 -2.84
CA ALA A 107 -13.08 0.30 -3.32
C ALA A 107 -13.72 -0.71 -2.34
N ASP A 108 -12.94 -1.32 -1.47
CA ASP A 108 -13.37 -2.29 -0.45
C ASP A 108 -13.95 -1.64 0.82
N GLY A 109 -13.95 -0.28 0.92
CA GLY A 109 -14.41 0.47 2.09
C GLY A 109 -13.32 0.78 3.12
N GLY A 110 -12.06 0.56 2.77
CA GLY A 110 -10.85 1.01 3.47
C GLY A 110 -10.34 2.36 2.97
N TYR A 111 -9.10 2.64 3.28
CA TYR A 111 -8.34 3.76 2.72
C TYR A 111 -6.89 3.35 2.47
N TYR A 112 -6.34 3.77 1.33
CA TYR A 112 -4.94 3.56 1.01
C TYR A 112 -4.03 4.69 1.47
N LEU A 113 -4.61 5.84 1.80
CA LEU A 113 -3.88 7.04 2.17
C LEU A 113 -4.59 7.77 3.31
N ILE A 114 -3.81 8.18 4.30
CA ILE A 114 -4.23 9.14 5.32
C ILE A 114 -3.12 10.15 5.54
N GLY A 115 -3.47 11.43 5.60
CA GLY A 115 -2.50 12.48 5.89
C GLY A 115 -3.05 13.52 6.87
N MET A 116 -2.14 14.16 7.62
CA MET A 116 -2.50 15.19 8.60
C MET A 116 -1.31 16.09 8.95
N LYS A 117 -1.62 17.26 9.52
CA LYS A 117 -0.62 18.24 10.02
C LYS A 117 -0.30 18.10 11.51
N ARG A 118 -1.16 17.44 12.25
CA ARG A 118 -1.01 17.17 13.69
C ARG A 118 -1.42 15.74 13.97
N PRO A 119 -0.82 15.07 14.95
CA PRO A 119 -1.21 13.69 15.27
C PRO A 119 -2.60 13.66 15.92
N HIS A 120 -3.59 13.16 15.20
CA HIS A 120 -4.94 12.90 15.66
C HIS A 120 -5.11 11.41 15.90
N MET A 121 -4.82 10.95 17.13
CA MET A 121 -4.80 9.52 17.45
C MET A 121 -6.17 8.87 17.36
N GLY A 122 -7.24 9.59 17.72
CA GLY A 122 -8.62 9.06 17.68
C GLY A 122 -9.08 8.62 16.29
N VAL A 123 -8.49 9.16 15.20
CA VAL A 123 -8.83 8.68 13.84
C VAL A 123 -8.29 7.27 13.56
N PHE A 124 -7.35 6.77 14.35
CA PHE A 124 -6.78 5.43 14.21
C PHE A 124 -7.34 4.43 15.23
N GLU A 125 -7.85 4.90 16.36
CA GLU A 125 -8.27 4.06 17.49
C GLU A 125 -9.62 3.38 17.24
N GLY A 126 -9.79 2.19 17.81
CA GLY A 126 -11.07 1.47 17.84
C GLY A 126 -11.60 1.02 16.46
N LYS A 127 -10.77 0.95 15.44
CA LYS A 127 -11.16 0.51 14.11
C LYS A 127 -11.00 -1.01 13.93
N ALA A 128 -11.96 -1.63 13.29
CA ALA A 128 -11.86 -3.01 12.84
C ALA A 128 -11.17 -3.06 11.47
N TYR A 129 -9.84 -2.87 11.45
CA TYR A 129 -9.08 -2.89 10.19
C TYR A 129 -9.27 -4.22 9.44
N GLY A 130 -9.34 -4.14 8.09
CA GLY A 130 -9.68 -5.28 7.24
C GLY A 130 -11.19 -5.51 7.07
N THR A 131 -12.02 -4.54 7.45
CA THR A 131 -13.46 -4.56 7.20
C THR A 131 -13.87 -3.41 6.30
N GLY A 132 -14.99 -3.55 5.59
CA GLY A 132 -15.49 -2.53 4.65
C GLY A 132 -16.04 -1.25 5.31
N SER A 133 -15.93 -1.07 6.62
CA SER A 133 -16.40 0.12 7.36
C SER A 133 -15.29 1.09 7.76
N VAL A 134 -14.01 0.71 7.61
CA VAL A 134 -12.86 1.46 8.15
C VAL A 134 -12.82 2.90 7.66
N PHE A 135 -13.11 3.15 6.38
CA PHE A 135 -13.16 4.50 5.84
C PHE A 135 -14.23 5.35 6.52
N GLN A 136 -15.46 4.82 6.62
CA GLN A 136 -16.59 5.52 7.25
C GLN A 136 -16.35 5.77 8.75
N ASP A 137 -15.79 4.78 9.45
CA ASP A 137 -15.48 4.88 10.87
C ASP A 137 -14.38 5.93 11.12
N THR A 138 -13.41 6.06 10.20
CA THR A 138 -12.36 7.07 10.27
C THR A 138 -12.91 8.47 10.00
N GLU A 139 -13.79 8.62 9.01
CA GLU A 139 -14.52 9.88 8.77
C GLU A 139 -15.37 10.31 9.99
N ALA A 140 -16.11 9.37 10.57
CA ALA A 140 -16.92 9.65 11.74
C ALA A 140 -16.08 10.10 12.93
N ALA A 141 -14.95 9.45 13.20
CA ALA A 141 -14.02 9.84 14.26
C ALA A 141 -13.44 11.24 14.03
N ALA A 142 -12.99 11.53 12.80
CA ALA A 142 -12.49 12.85 12.44
C ALA A 142 -13.56 13.95 12.63
N LYS A 143 -14.80 13.69 12.21
CA LYS A 143 -15.93 14.62 12.42
C LYS A 143 -16.25 14.83 13.89
N GLN A 144 -16.17 13.78 14.73
CA GLN A 144 -16.37 13.89 16.18
C GLN A 144 -15.29 14.75 16.85
N GLU A 145 -14.05 14.72 16.36
CA GLU A 145 -12.98 15.59 16.80
C GLU A 145 -13.06 17.02 16.20
N GLY A 146 -14.08 17.31 15.39
CA GLY A 146 -14.25 18.63 14.74
C GLY A 146 -13.24 18.89 13.62
N LEU A 147 -12.60 17.84 13.05
CA LEU A 147 -11.58 17.97 12.02
C LEU A 147 -12.22 18.14 10.64
N SER A 148 -11.65 19.03 9.84
CA SER A 148 -12.01 19.22 8.45
C SER A 148 -11.37 18.15 7.58
N LEU A 149 -12.18 17.48 6.75
CA LEU A 149 -11.75 16.38 5.86
C LEU A 149 -11.61 16.84 4.40
N GLY A 150 -10.63 16.29 3.72
CA GLY A 150 -10.51 16.32 2.27
C GLY A 150 -10.14 14.95 1.73
N TYR A 151 -10.22 14.77 0.42
CA TYR A 151 -10.09 13.46 -0.22
C TYR A 151 -9.20 13.51 -1.45
N THR A 152 -8.55 12.39 -1.73
CA THR A 152 -7.96 12.09 -3.03
C THR A 152 -8.88 11.15 -3.80
N GLU A 153 -8.51 10.80 -5.03
CA GLU A 153 -9.25 9.82 -5.84
C GLU A 153 -9.30 8.44 -5.17
N MET A 154 -10.34 7.68 -5.49
CA MET A 154 -10.45 6.28 -5.08
C MET A 154 -9.49 5.42 -5.89
N LEU A 155 -8.72 4.55 -5.22
CA LEU A 155 -7.86 3.55 -5.85
C LEU A 155 -8.29 2.14 -5.43
N THR A 156 -7.70 1.14 -6.07
CA THR A 156 -7.92 -0.29 -5.75
C THR A 156 -6.64 -0.87 -5.19
N ASP A 157 -6.73 -1.43 -4.01
CA ASP A 157 -5.71 -2.29 -3.41
C ASP A 157 -5.64 -3.65 -4.12
N MET A 158 -4.52 -4.34 -3.94
CA MET A 158 -4.22 -5.58 -4.67
C MET A 158 -4.29 -6.79 -3.73
N ASP A 159 -5.48 -7.08 -3.22
CA ASP A 159 -5.71 -8.10 -2.20
C ASP A 159 -6.19 -9.43 -2.77
N SER A 160 -6.80 -9.42 -3.95
CA SER A 160 -7.42 -10.59 -4.55
C SER A 160 -6.95 -10.85 -5.98
N VAL A 161 -7.24 -12.07 -6.47
CA VAL A 161 -7.05 -12.43 -7.89
C VAL A 161 -7.93 -11.57 -8.80
N SER A 162 -9.08 -11.12 -8.32
CA SER A 162 -9.97 -10.21 -9.06
C SER A 162 -9.28 -8.87 -9.30
N ASP A 163 -8.64 -8.29 -8.27
CA ASP A 163 -7.93 -7.01 -8.38
C ASP A 163 -6.75 -7.11 -9.32
N LEU A 164 -6.02 -8.23 -9.25
CA LEU A 164 -4.94 -8.55 -10.18
C LEU A 164 -5.42 -8.62 -11.63
N ASN A 165 -6.58 -9.24 -11.88
CA ASN A 165 -7.18 -9.29 -13.21
C ASN A 165 -7.66 -7.92 -13.68
N GLY A 166 -8.22 -7.12 -12.77
CA GLY A 166 -8.56 -5.72 -13.03
C GLY A 166 -7.33 -4.89 -13.42
N TYR A 167 -6.23 -5.03 -12.68
CA TYR A 167 -4.96 -4.38 -13.02
C TYR A 167 -4.44 -4.80 -14.40
N ARG A 168 -4.46 -6.11 -14.73
CA ARG A 168 -4.08 -6.62 -16.06
C ARG A 168 -4.94 -6.04 -17.17
N ALA A 169 -6.24 -5.86 -16.94
CA ALA A 169 -7.12 -5.22 -17.92
C ALA A 169 -6.71 -3.77 -18.16
N ARG A 170 -6.49 -2.98 -17.10
CA ARG A 170 -6.05 -1.58 -17.18
C ARG A 170 -4.66 -1.43 -17.83
N MET A 171 -3.76 -2.40 -17.67
CA MET A 171 -2.47 -2.44 -18.36
C MET A 171 -2.60 -2.45 -19.89
N LYS A 172 -3.70 -2.95 -20.47
CA LYS A 172 -3.90 -2.96 -21.92
C LYS A 172 -4.04 -1.55 -22.49
N GLU A 173 -4.62 -0.64 -21.72
CA GLU A 173 -4.95 0.73 -22.11
C GLU A 173 -3.92 1.74 -21.61
N ARG A 174 -3.24 1.45 -20.48
CA ARG A 174 -2.34 2.36 -19.78
C ARG A 174 -0.89 1.91 -19.90
N GLU A 175 -0.12 2.61 -20.74
CA GLU A 175 1.28 2.27 -21.02
C GLU A 175 2.17 2.40 -19.77
N GLU A 176 1.90 3.36 -18.91
CA GLU A 176 2.64 3.55 -17.68
C GLU A 176 2.53 2.33 -16.74
N LEU A 177 1.37 1.66 -16.71
CA LEU A 177 1.21 0.42 -15.94
C LEU A 177 2.03 -0.73 -16.54
N ARG A 178 2.09 -0.83 -17.87
CA ARG A 178 2.93 -1.84 -18.55
C ARG A 178 4.41 -1.65 -18.27
N ARG A 179 4.86 -0.39 -18.16
CA ARG A 179 6.27 -0.03 -17.89
C ARG A 179 6.66 -0.11 -16.43
N SER A 180 5.71 -0.23 -15.52
CA SER A 180 5.96 -0.37 -14.08
C SER A 180 6.69 -1.69 -13.75
N ALA A 181 7.25 -1.83 -12.56
CA ALA A 181 7.85 -3.08 -12.11
C ALA A 181 6.78 -4.18 -12.00
N THR A 182 5.60 -3.83 -11.49
CA THR A 182 4.42 -4.71 -11.43
C THR A 182 3.99 -5.17 -12.81
N GLY A 183 3.83 -4.24 -13.76
CA GLY A 183 3.41 -4.58 -15.11
C GLY A 183 4.39 -5.48 -15.84
N ARG A 184 5.69 -5.20 -15.72
CA ARG A 184 6.74 -6.06 -16.30
C ARG A 184 6.76 -7.46 -15.67
N TYR A 185 6.52 -7.56 -14.36
CA TYR A 185 6.42 -8.86 -13.68
C TYR A 185 5.22 -9.65 -14.21
N LEU A 186 4.05 -9.02 -14.25
CA LEU A 186 2.80 -9.66 -14.71
C LEU A 186 2.82 -10.04 -16.19
N ALA A 187 3.53 -9.29 -17.02
CA ALA A 187 3.71 -9.63 -18.44
C ALA A 187 4.58 -10.87 -18.66
N ARG A 188 5.47 -11.19 -17.71
CA ARG A 188 6.35 -12.38 -17.75
C ARG A 188 5.68 -13.62 -17.16
N THR A 189 4.75 -13.42 -16.24
CA THR A 189 3.97 -14.52 -15.64
C THR A 189 2.75 -14.79 -16.53
N VAL A 190 2.91 -15.67 -17.52
CA VAL A 190 1.76 -16.18 -18.29
C VAL A 190 0.89 -16.98 -17.32
N PRO A 191 -0.43 -16.70 -17.21
CA PRO A 191 -1.30 -17.58 -16.44
C PRO A 191 -1.39 -18.93 -17.17
N ILE A 192 -0.65 -19.91 -16.68
CA ILE A 192 -0.77 -21.30 -17.13
C ILE A 192 -1.85 -21.92 -16.27
N SER A 193 -3.01 -22.19 -16.87
CA SER A 193 -3.99 -23.05 -16.24
C SER A 193 -3.65 -24.49 -16.60
N VAL A 194 -3.11 -25.23 -15.65
CA VAL A 194 -2.90 -26.68 -15.79
C VAL A 194 -4.10 -27.39 -15.17
N ILE A 195 -4.93 -28.00 -15.99
CA ILE A 195 -5.98 -28.89 -15.50
C ILE A 195 -5.33 -30.28 -15.37
N ILE A 196 -5.04 -30.69 -14.16
CA ILE A 196 -4.56 -32.03 -13.84
C ILE A 196 -5.79 -32.83 -13.39
N PRO A 197 -6.27 -33.82 -14.17
CA PRO A 197 -7.31 -34.70 -13.69
C PRO A 197 -6.71 -35.61 -12.61
N VAL A 198 -7.04 -35.32 -11.36
CA VAL A 198 -6.52 -36.05 -10.19
C VAL A 198 -7.52 -37.16 -9.84
N TYR A 199 -7.20 -38.37 -10.18
CA TYR A 199 -7.87 -39.55 -9.65
C TYR A 199 -6.79 -40.50 -9.09
N ASN A 200 -6.60 -40.48 -7.77
CA ASN A 200 -5.67 -41.35 -7.04
C ASN A 200 -4.17 -41.23 -7.40
N GLU A 201 -3.69 -40.01 -7.69
CA GLU A 201 -2.36 -39.72 -8.27
C GLU A 201 -1.47 -38.86 -7.37
N ALA A 202 -1.52 -39.03 -6.02
CA ALA A 202 -0.77 -38.20 -5.07
C ALA A 202 0.75 -38.18 -5.37
N GLU A 203 1.36 -39.30 -5.70
CA GLU A 203 2.79 -39.40 -5.99
C GLU A 203 3.18 -38.75 -7.35
N THR A 204 2.27 -38.71 -8.32
CA THR A 204 2.50 -38.09 -9.62
C THR A 204 2.45 -36.59 -9.53
N ILE A 205 1.63 -36.00 -8.61
CA ILE A 205 1.54 -34.56 -8.38
C ILE A 205 2.82 -34.02 -7.78
N GLU A 206 3.43 -34.71 -6.84
CA GLU A 206 4.71 -34.30 -6.24
C GLU A 206 5.81 -34.21 -7.28
N ARG A 207 5.94 -35.21 -8.16
CA ARG A 207 6.90 -35.24 -9.28
C ARG A 207 6.67 -34.13 -10.30
N LEU A 208 5.40 -33.82 -10.62
CA LEU A 208 5.05 -32.74 -11.54
C LEU A 208 5.36 -31.35 -10.93
N GLN A 209 5.17 -31.16 -9.63
CA GLN A 209 5.55 -29.93 -8.94
C GLN A 209 7.05 -29.69 -8.99
N GLU A 210 7.88 -30.72 -8.78
CA GLU A 210 9.34 -30.63 -8.86
C GLU A 210 9.84 -30.33 -10.29
N GLN A 211 9.17 -30.83 -11.32
CA GLN A 211 9.54 -30.60 -12.74
C GLN A 211 9.05 -29.27 -13.30
N LEU A 212 7.88 -28.79 -12.86
CA LEU A 212 7.28 -27.55 -13.38
C LEU A 212 7.72 -26.30 -12.61
N PHE A 213 8.21 -26.46 -11.39
CA PHE A 213 8.62 -25.36 -10.49
C PHE A 213 9.98 -25.66 -9.83
N PRO A 214 11.07 -25.85 -10.61
CA PRO A 214 12.40 -26.09 -10.08
C PRO A 214 12.99 -24.93 -9.25
#